data_62144e7febe18cbf84f72f613933c604
#
_entry.id   62144e7febe18cbf84f72f613933c604
#
_cell.length_a   1.000
_cell.length_b   1.000
_cell.length_c   1.000
_cell.angle_alpha   90.00
_cell.angle_beta   90.00
_cell.angle_gamma   90.00
#
_symmetry.space_group_name_H-M   'P 1'
#
loop_
_entity.id
_entity.type
_entity.pdbx_description
1 polymer ?
#
loop_
_entity_poly.entity_id
_entity_poly.type
_entity_poly.pdbx_seq_one_letter_code
_entity_poly.pdbx_strand_id
1 'polypeptide(L)'
;HIDHHQLGNLNILLNEVFGKENKVQVISIKTASPAGFKTVNPGPIDVTEYILFYTKDKSQFPFKKGYVPVGYNKNYNLYLEKNEDLKKWKFIPIKQKVIEDAGFSSEKEAKNKYGNLWKSIAKVMIEDFAYNNSDSIVSVRDPHKPTEKLKKLMIQSKKEQCVVEYKRENGSIMY
;
A
#
# COMPACT_ATOMS: atom_id res chain seq x y z
N HIS A 1 -7.83 25.97 8.22
CA HIS A 1 -8.65 24.86 8.67
C HIS A 1 -10.03 25.37 9.04
N ILE A 2 -11.07 24.74 8.55
CA ILE A 2 -12.44 25.24 8.58
C ILE A 2 -13.44 24.08 8.47
N ASP A 3 -14.64 24.26 9.00
CA ASP A 3 -15.76 23.36 8.79
C ASP A 3 -16.40 23.52 7.39
N HIS A 4 -17.35 22.68 7.06
CA HIS A 4 -18.02 22.70 5.75
C HIS A 4 -18.92 23.95 5.57
N HIS A 5 -19.46 24.54 6.66
CA HIS A 5 -20.36 25.68 6.59
C HIS A 5 -19.66 26.94 6.04
N GLN A 6 -18.40 27.14 6.43
CA GLN A 6 -17.63 28.32 6.05
C GLN A 6 -16.59 28.06 4.96
N LEU A 7 -16.48 26.80 4.47
CA LEU A 7 -15.52 26.42 3.44
C LEU A 7 -15.62 27.29 2.19
N GLY A 8 -16.85 27.55 1.73
CA GLY A 8 -17.10 28.38 0.53
C GLY A 8 -16.65 29.81 0.72
N ASN A 9 -17.00 30.43 1.85
CA ASN A 9 -16.65 31.82 2.15
C ASN A 9 -15.13 32.00 2.28
N LEU A 10 -14.48 31.08 3.00
CA LEU A 10 -13.02 31.10 3.14
C LEU A 10 -12.32 30.88 1.80
N ASN A 11 -12.85 30.02 0.93
CA ASN A 11 -12.29 29.81 -0.39
C ASN A 11 -12.35 31.07 -1.27
N ILE A 12 -13.47 31.83 -1.22
CA ILE A 12 -13.58 33.09 -1.95
C ILE A 12 -12.55 34.10 -1.43
N LEU A 13 -12.49 34.29 -0.11
CA LEU A 13 -11.55 35.20 0.52
C LEU A 13 -10.09 34.87 0.16
N LEU A 14 -9.72 33.59 0.22
CA LEU A 14 -8.36 33.15 -0.12
C LEU A 14 -8.05 33.31 -1.61
N ASN A 15 -9.04 33.15 -2.48
CA ASN A 15 -8.87 33.46 -3.91
C ASN A 15 -8.60 34.97 -4.16
N GLU A 16 -9.23 35.84 -3.40
CA GLU A 16 -8.98 37.30 -3.49
C GLU A 16 -7.59 37.67 -2.97
N VAL A 17 -7.15 37.05 -1.86
CA VAL A 17 -5.87 37.36 -1.22
C VAL A 17 -4.67 36.76 -1.96
N PHE A 18 -4.77 35.52 -2.38
CA PHE A 18 -3.64 34.74 -2.96
C PHE A 18 -3.72 34.55 -4.47
N GLY A 19 -4.87 34.81 -5.08
CA GLY A 19 -5.16 34.44 -6.46
C GLY A 19 -5.68 33.00 -6.56
N LYS A 20 -6.70 32.80 -7.41
CA LYS A 20 -7.34 31.49 -7.65
C LYS A 20 -6.34 30.47 -8.22
N GLU A 21 -5.42 30.91 -9.05
CA GLU A 21 -4.36 30.11 -9.67
C GLU A 21 -3.36 29.53 -8.67
N ASN A 22 -3.20 30.21 -7.53
CA ASN A 22 -2.29 29.82 -6.45
C ASN A 22 -2.89 28.82 -5.46
N LYS A 23 -4.13 28.40 -5.69
CA LYS A 23 -4.74 27.30 -4.95
C LYS A 23 -4.05 25.99 -5.28
N VAL A 24 -3.50 25.32 -4.26
CA VAL A 24 -2.85 24.03 -4.40
C VAL A 24 -3.86 22.91 -4.25
N GLN A 25 -4.57 22.86 -3.12
CA GLN A 25 -5.48 21.77 -2.77
C GLN A 25 -6.50 22.17 -1.70
N VAL A 26 -7.63 21.45 -1.69
CA VAL A 26 -8.51 21.33 -0.53
C VAL A 26 -8.31 19.94 0.07
N ILE A 27 -7.93 19.88 1.32
CA ILE A 27 -7.66 18.65 2.05
C ILE A 27 -8.80 18.40 3.01
N SER A 28 -9.47 17.25 2.89
CA SER A 28 -10.49 16.82 3.83
C SER A 28 -9.85 15.98 4.94
N ILE A 29 -10.12 16.33 6.19
CA ILE A 29 -9.59 15.65 7.36
C ILE A 29 -10.75 15.00 8.11
N LYS A 30 -10.63 13.73 8.41
CA LYS A 30 -11.55 13.06 9.31
C LYS A 30 -11.18 13.43 10.76
N THR A 31 -12.02 14.22 11.41
CA THR A 31 -11.79 14.72 12.79
C THR A 31 -12.53 13.93 13.85
N ALA A 32 -13.51 13.12 13.46
CA ALA A 32 -14.29 12.35 14.41
C ALA A 32 -14.77 11.01 13.81
N SER A 33 -15.20 10.12 14.69
CA SER A 33 -15.98 8.94 14.33
C SER A 33 -17.43 9.11 14.81
N PRO A 34 -18.42 8.55 14.09
CA PRO A 34 -19.82 8.59 14.52
C PRO A 34 -20.02 7.66 15.73
N ALA A 35 -19.62 8.12 16.92
CA ALA A 35 -19.73 7.37 18.16
C ALA A 35 -20.05 8.28 19.35
N GLY A 36 -20.57 7.70 20.44
CA GLY A 36 -20.88 8.42 21.66
C GLY A 36 -22.02 9.44 21.49
N PHE A 37 -21.90 10.58 22.13
CA PHE A 37 -22.95 11.62 22.14
C PHE A 37 -23.30 12.16 20.74
N LYS A 38 -22.43 12.03 19.75
CA LYS A 38 -22.74 12.47 18.38
C LYS A 38 -23.85 11.63 17.72
N THR A 39 -24.07 10.39 18.18
CA THR A 39 -25.11 9.52 17.64
C THR A 39 -26.51 9.83 18.18
N VAL A 40 -26.62 10.69 19.18
CA VAL A 40 -27.90 11.12 19.76
C VAL A 40 -28.59 12.19 18.90
N ASN A 41 -27.85 12.91 18.09
CA ASN A 41 -28.41 13.93 17.20
C ASN A 41 -29.18 13.26 16.04
N PRO A 42 -30.44 13.66 15.79
CA PRO A 42 -31.19 13.20 14.64
C PRO A 42 -30.63 13.87 13.38
N GLY A 43 -29.92 13.12 12.55
CA GLY A 43 -29.40 13.61 11.27
C GLY A 43 -27.99 13.15 10.94
N PRO A 44 -27.46 13.57 9.79
CA PRO A 44 -26.09 13.26 9.39
C PRO A 44 -25.09 13.81 10.41
N ILE A 45 -24.06 13.03 10.71
CA ILE A 45 -23.03 13.41 11.67
C ILE A 45 -21.83 13.99 10.93
N ASP A 46 -21.45 15.22 11.26
CA ASP A 46 -20.25 15.83 10.74
C ASP A 46 -19.00 15.20 11.37
N VAL A 47 -18.18 14.63 10.51
CA VAL A 47 -16.94 13.94 10.87
C VAL A 47 -15.74 14.48 10.11
N THR A 48 -15.93 15.57 9.34
CA THR A 48 -14.92 16.09 8.41
C THR A 48 -14.70 17.59 8.65
N GLU A 49 -13.45 17.99 8.56
CA GLU A 49 -13.03 19.38 8.46
C GLU A 49 -12.11 19.55 7.26
N TYR A 50 -11.82 20.79 6.86
CA TYR A 50 -11.10 21.09 5.64
C TYR A 50 -9.91 22.00 5.90
N ILE A 51 -8.83 21.76 5.15
CA ILE A 51 -7.70 22.68 5.03
C ILE A 51 -7.67 23.18 3.61
N LEU A 52 -7.69 24.49 3.41
CA LEU A 52 -7.40 25.10 2.14
C LEU A 52 -5.91 25.41 2.09
N PHE A 53 -5.25 24.88 1.08
CA PHE A 53 -3.82 25.05 0.89
C PHE A 53 -3.56 25.96 -0.32
N TYR A 54 -2.94 27.11 -0.05
CA TYR A 54 -2.53 28.11 -1.04
C TYR A 54 -1.04 28.38 -0.94
N THR A 55 -0.46 28.85 -2.02
CA THR A 55 0.92 29.36 -2.07
C THR A 55 0.89 30.83 -2.49
N LYS A 56 2.03 31.52 -2.36
CA LYS A 56 2.18 32.86 -2.95
C LYS A 56 2.34 32.79 -4.47
N ASP A 57 3.06 31.76 -4.95
CA ASP A 57 3.28 31.48 -6.36
C ASP A 57 3.35 29.97 -6.56
N LYS A 58 2.33 29.40 -7.21
CA LYS A 58 2.23 27.97 -7.45
C LYS A 58 3.27 27.47 -8.46
N SER A 59 3.70 28.34 -9.38
CA SER A 59 4.70 27.96 -10.39
C SER A 59 6.09 27.72 -9.79
N GLN A 60 6.38 28.38 -8.67
CA GLN A 60 7.66 28.25 -7.96
C GLN A 60 7.56 27.40 -6.68
N PHE A 61 6.44 26.75 -6.44
CA PHE A 61 6.23 25.99 -5.22
C PHE A 61 6.95 24.62 -5.23
N PRO A 62 8.05 24.46 -4.46
CA PRO A 62 8.78 23.18 -4.39
C PRO A 62 8.05 22.21 -3.45
N PHE A 63 7.09 21.45 -3.97
CA PHE A 63 6.41 20.46 -3.17
C PHE A 63 7.33 19.29 -2.82
N LYS A 64 7.75 19.20 -1.58
CA LYS A 64 8.47 18.02 -1.04
C LYS A 64 7.47 16.99 -0.56
N LYS A 65 7.43 15.83 -1.22
CA LYS A 65 6.60 14.71 -0.78
C LYS A 65 7.03 14.25 0.61
N GLY A 66 6.10 14.26 1.55
CA GLY A 66 6.28 13.59 2.83
C GLY A 66 6.00 12.09 2.68
N TYR A 67 6.83 11.27 3.29
CA TYR A 67 6.62 9.83 3.36
C TYR A 67 6.31 9.44 4.80
N VAL A 68 5.26 8.68 4.97
CA VAL A 68 4.91 8.09 6.27
C VAL A 68 5.19 6.60 6.18
N PRO A 69 5.85 5.99 7.16
CA PRO A 69 6.00 4.54 7.21
C PRO A 69 4.62 3.89 7.15
N VAL A 70 4.40 3.08 6.13
CA VAL A 70 3.16 2.30 5.99
C VAL A 70 3.47 0.90 6.50
N GLY A 71 2.58 0.34 7.33
CA GLY A 71 2.68 -1.04 7.75
C GLY A 71 2.67 -2.01 6.56
N TYR A 72 2.96 -3.27 6.83
CA TYR A 72 3.02 -4.33 5.83
C TYR A 72 1.76 -4.37 4.93
N ASN A 73 1.99 -4.28 3.62
CA ASN A 73 0.92 -4.38 2.64
C ASN A 73 0.66 -5.84 2.27
N LYS A 74 -0.49 -6.38 2.65
CA LYS A 74 -0.90 -7.77 2.44
C LYS A 74 -0.95 -8.22 0.97
N ASN A 75 -0.92 -7.29 0.01
CA ASN A 75 -0.83 -7.64 -1.40
C ASN A 75 0.55 -8.21 -1.78
N TYR A 76 1.56 -7.94 -0.98
CA TYR A 76 2.90 -8.51 -1.11
C TYR A 76 2.98 -9.76 -0.25
N ASN A 77 2.42 -10.86 -0.73
CA ASN A 77 2.17 -12.07 0.06
C ASN A 77 3.06 -13.25 -0.31
N LEU A 78 4.03 -13.04 -1.19
CA LEU A 78 4.97 -14.06 -1.61
C LEU A 78 6.40 -13.67 -1.24
N TYR A 79 7.15 -14.64 -0.77
CA TYR A 79 8.60 -14.60 -0.62
C TYR A 79 9.25 -15.21 -1.84
N LEU A 80 10.18 -14.48 -2.45
CA LEU A 80 10.95 -14.91 -3.59
C LEU A 80 12.27 -15.53 -3.08
N GLU A 81 12.31 -16.84 -3.05
CA GLU A 81 13.53 -17.58 -2.75
C GLU A 81 14.43 -17.58 -3.99
N LYS A 82 15.47 -16.76 -3.94
CA LYS A 82 16.43 -16.57 -5.03
C LYS A 82 17.48 -17.67 -5.02
N ASN A 83 17.92 -18.06 -6.22
CA ASN A 83 19.02 -18.99 -6.45
C ASN A 83 19.94 -18.39 -7.53
N GLU A 84 21.15 -18.89 -7.70
CA GLU A 84 22.05 -18.49 -8.80
C GLU A 84 21.42 -18.71 -10.17
N ASP A 85 20.62 -19.77 -10.32
CA ASP A 85 19.86 -20.09 -11.53
C ASP A 85 18.42 -19.57 -11.38
N LEU A 86 18.01 -18.62 -12.23
CA LEU A 86 16.65 -18.09 -12.32
C LEU A 86 15.58 -19.18 -12.43
N LYS A 87 15.87 -20.29 -13.09
CA LYS A 87 14.94 -21.42 -13.24
C LYS A 87 14.64 -22.13 -11.93
N LYS A 88 15.48 -21.96 -10.93
CA LYS A 88 15.31 -22.55 -9.59
C LYS A 88 14.68 -21.60 -8.58
N TRP A 89 14.36 -20.38 -8.99
CA TRP A 89 13.67 -19.43 -8.12
C TRP A 89 12.26 -19.93 -7.78
N LYS A 90 11.87 -19.77 -6.53
CA LYS A 90 10.56 -20.21 -6.05
C LYS A 90 9.79 -19.07 -5.42
N PHE A 91 8.50 -19.04 -5.68
CA PHE A 91 7.56 -18.15 -4.99
C PHE A 91 6.87 -18.93 -3.87
N ILE A 92 7.18 -18.60 -2.64
CA ILE A 92 6.65 -19.26 -1.45
C ILE A 92 5.68 -18.31 -0.77
N PRO A 93 4.44 -18.72 -0.42
CA PRO A 93 3.57 -17.88 0.40
C PRO A 93 4.26 -17.50 1.71
N ILE A 94 4.31 -16.19 2.03
CA ILE A 94 5.00 -15.71 3.25
C ILE A 94 4.49 -16.45 4.49
N LYS A 95 3.18 -16.68 4.56
CA LYS A 95 2.58 -17.41 5.68
C LYS A 95 3.15 -18.82 5.83
N GLN A 96 3.37 -19.53 4.72
CA GLN A 96 3.98 -20.86 4.74
C GLN A 96 5.43 -20.78 5.24
N LYS A 97 6.21 -19.86 4.67
CA LYS A 97 7.61 -19.66 5.05
C LYS A 97 7.77 -19.35 6.53
N VAL A 98 6.95 -18.45 7.06
CA VAL A 98 6.94 -18.09 8.49
C VAL A 98 6.58 -19.28 9.39
N ILE A 99 5.64 -20.14 8.97
CA ILE A 99 5.29 -21.35 9.70
C ILE A 99 6.45 -22.35 9.77
N GLU A 100 7.14 -22.54 8.62
CA GLU A 100 8.30 -23.42 8.49
C GLU A 100 9.47 -22.91 9.34
N ASP A 101 9.77 -21.60 9.25
CA ASP A 101 10.85 -20.95 10.02
C ASP A 101 10.57 -20.97 11.54
N ALA A 102 9.30 -21.01 11.95
CA ALA A 102 8.89 -21.20 13.35
C ALA A 102 8.95 -22.68 13.81
N GLY A 103 9.38 -23.60 12.95
CA GLY A 103 9.54 -25.01 13.26
C GLY A 103 8.25 -25.82 13.24
N PHE A 104 7.19 -25.33 12.56
CA PHE A 104 5.93 -26.07 12.40
C PHE A 104 5.82 -26.66 11.00
N SER A 105 5.31 -27.88 10.93
CA SER A 105 5.05 -28.57 9.65
C SER A 105 3.78 -28.06 8.96
N SER A 106 2.88 -27.42 9.72
CA SER A 106 1.62 -26.90 9.20
C SER A 106 1.00 -25.82 10.09
N GLU A 107 0.10 -24.99 9.50
CA GLU A 107 -0.70 -24.05 10.27
C GLU A 107 -1.57 -24.71 11.34
N LYS A 108 -2.01 -25.96 11.11
CA LYS A 108 -2.81 -26.71 12.06
C LYS A 108 -2.02 -26.98 13.35
N GLU A 109 -0.77 -27.34 13.22
CA GLU A 109 0.13 -27.59 14.33
C GLU A 109 0.36 -26.31 15.15
N ALA A 110 0.63 -25.19 14.48
CA ALA A 110 0.77 -23.88 15.12
C ALA A 110 -0.51 -23.45 15.85
N LYS A 111 -1.68 -23.68 15.26
CA LYS A 111 -2.98 -23.43 15.90
C LYS A 111 -3.22 -24.32 17.13
N ASN A 112 -2.82 -25.58 17.08
CA ASN A 112 -2.93 -26.47 18.23
C ASN A 112 -2.07 -25.99 19.40
N LYS A 113 -0.88 -25.45 19.13
CA LYS A 113 0.02 -24.91 20.15
C LYS A 113 -0.44 -23.58 20.74
N TYR A 114 -0.90 -22.64 19.90
CA TYR A 114 -1.20 -21.26 20.33
C TYR A 114 -2.70 -20.96 20.46
N GLY A 115 -3.57 -21.87 20.04
CA GLY A 115 -5.02 -21.69 20.11
C GLY A 115 -5.49 -20.41 19.41
N ASN A 116 -6.38 -19.68 20.07
CA ASN A 116 -6.94 -18.42 19.54
C ASN A 116 -5.90 -17.29 19.35
N LEU A 117 -4.75 -17.39 20.03
CA LEU A 117 -3.68 -16.39 19.89
C LEU A 117 -2.93 -16.52 18.57
N TRP A 118 -3.02 -17.67 17.89
CA TRP A 118 -2.30 -17.90 16.64
C TRP A 118 -2.51 -16.80 15.60
N LYS A 119 -3.73 -16.31 15.46
CA LYS A 119 -4.05 -15.26 14.48
C LYS A 119 -3.22 -13.97 14.69
N SER A 120 -3.06 -13.57 15.95
CA SER A 120 -2.28 -12.36 16.31
C SER A 120 -0.79 -12.63 16.20
N ILE A 121 -0.33 -13.79 16.64
CA ILE A 121 1.08 -14.21 16.53
C ILE A 121 1.49 -14.27 15.06
N ALA A 122 0.72 -14.98 14.23
CA ALA A 122 1.02 -15.10 12.80
C ALA A 122 1.07 -13.74 12.09
N LYS A 123 0.20 -12.79 12.48
CA LYS A 123 0.23 -11.44 11.93
C LYS A 123 1.55 -10.75 12.22
N VAL A 124 1.99 -10.76 13.47
CA VAL A 124 3.25 -10.11 13.88
C VAL A 124 4.44 -10.78 13.20
N MET A 125 4.47 -12.12 13.15
CA MET A 125 5.56 -12.87 12.50
C MET A 125 5.64 -12.58 11.00
N ILE A 126 4.50 -12.47 10.30
CA ILE A 126 4.45 -12.14 8.88
C ILE A 126 4.93 -10.70 8.63
N GLU A 127 4.53 -9.75 9.47
CA GLU A 127 4.95 -8.35 9.37
C GLU A 127 6.47 -8.23 9.62
N ASP A 128 6.99 -8.87 10.63
CA ASP A 128 8.43 -8.90 10.95
C ASP A 128 9.25 -9.57 9.84
N PHE A 129 8.81 -10.75 9.38
CA PHE A 129 9.45 -11.46 8.27
C PHE A 129 9.48 -10.60 7.00
N ALA A 130 8.36 -9.96 6.65
CA ALA A 130 8.26 -9.11 5.47
C ALA A 130 9.16 -7.87 5.57
N TYR A 131 9.31 -7.28 6.75
CA TYR A 131 10.19 -6.16 6.99
C TYR A 131 11.66 -6.56 6.83
N ASN A 132 12.07 -7.67 7.45
CA ASN A 132 13.45 -8.15 7.42
C ASN A 132 13.87 -8.71 6.06
N ASN A 133 12.91 -9.09 5.21
CA ASN A 133 13.14 -9.66 3.87
C ASN A 133 12.56 -8.80 2.74
N SER A 134 12.47 -7.48 2.93
CA SER A 134 11.78 -6.56 2.02
C SER A 134 12.22 -6.66 0.55
N ASP A 135 13.49 -6.98 0.29
CA ASP A 135 14.07 -7.14 -1.05
C ASP A 135 13.57 -8.39 -1.79
N SER A 136 12.96 -9.31 -1.06
CA SER A 136 12.50 -10.60 -1.58
C SER A 136 10.99 -10.79 -1.41
N ILE A 137 10.29 -9.78 -0.88
CA ILE A 137 8.84 -9.82 -0.75
C ILE A 137 8.19 -9.24 -2.00
N VAL A 138 7.37 -10.03 -2.66
CA VAL A 138 6.79 -9.72 -3.97
C VAL A 138 5.28 -9.92 -4.00
N SER A 139 4.64 -9.29 -4.99
CA SER A 139 3.24 -9.55 -5.34
C SER A 139 3.14 -9.96 -6.81
N VAL A 140 2.33 -10.96 -7.10
CA VAL A 140 2.00 -11.31 -8.49
C VAL A 140 0.88 -10.40 -8.96
N ARG A 141 1.05 -9.80 -10.13
CA ARG A 141 0.03 -8.98 -10.79
C ARG A 141 0.05 -9.25 -12.28
N ASP A 142 -1.13 -9.35 -12.87
CA ASP A 142 -1.23 -9.36 -14.32
C ASP A 142 -0.88 -7.99 -14.88
N PRO A 143 0.03 -7.90 -15.85
CA PRO A 143 0.39 -6.63 -16.47
C PRO A 143 -0.80 -6.10 -17.28
N HIS A 144 -1.21 -4.85 -17.00
CA HIS A 144 -2.22 -4.18 -17.81
C HIS A 144 -1.64 -3.84 -19.18
N LYS A 145 -2.25 -4.33 -20.28
CA LYS A 145 -1.81 -4.13 -21.67
C LYS A 145 -0.34 -4.53 -21.90
N PRO A 146 0.01 -5.83 -21.76
CA PRO A 146 1.38 -6.27 -21.96
C PRO A 146 1.83 -6.07 -23.42
N THR A 147 3.10 -5.67 -23.60
CA THR A 147 3.73 -5.58 -24.92
C THR A 147 3.85 -6.97 -25.54
N GLU A 148 3.98 -7.06 -26.86
CA GLU A 148 4.14 -8.36 -27.55
C GLU A 148 5.38 -9.12 -27.05
N LYS A 149 6.47 -8.42 -26.73
CA LYS A 149 7.67 -9.00 -26.11
C LYS A 149 7.34 -9.64 -24.76
N LEU A 150 6.59 -8.92 -23.90
CA LEU A 150 6.20 -9.43 -22.59
C LEU A 150 5.25 -10.63 -22.70
N LYS A 151 4.28 -10.60 -23.63
CA LYS A 151 3.40 -11.74 -23.89
C LYS A 151 4.17 -13.01 -24.25
N LYS A 152 5.17 -12.90 -25.13
CA LYS A 152 6.04 -14.04 -25.51
C LYS A 152 6.78 -14.63 -24.30
N LEU A 153 7.35 -13.75 -23.45
CA LEU A 153 8.03 -14.20 -22.24
C LEU A 153 7.07 -14.85 -21.23
N MET A 154 5.85 -14.32 -21.08
CA MET A 154 4.82 -14.94 -20.21
C MET A 154 4.43 -16.34 -20.71
N ILE A 155 4.31 -16.54 -22.03
CA ILE A 155 4.03 -17.85 -22.62
C ILE A 155 5.21 -18.79 -22.36
N GLN A 156 6.43 -18.31 -22.56
CA GLN A 156 7.65 -19.10 -22.31
C GLN A 156 7.73 -19.51 -20.83
N SER A 157 7.55 -18.56 -19.89
CA SER A 157 7.55 -18.83 -18.45
C SER A 157 6.53 -19.91 -18.07
N LYS A 158 5.31 -19.83 -18.60
CA LYS A 158 4.27 -20.85 -18.37
C LYS A 158 4.64 -22.23 -18.95
N LYS A 159 5.22 -22.25 -20.15
CA LYS A 159 5.61 -23.51 -20.82
C LYS A 159 6.77 -24.20 -20.12
N GLU A 160 7.77 -23.43 -19.70
CA GLU A 160 8.99 -23.93 -19.07
C GLU A 160 8.85 -24.05 -17.53
N GLN A 161 7.75 -23.57 -16.96
CA GLN A 161 7.50 -23.49 -15.51
C GLN A 161 8.68 -22.85 -14.76
N CYS A 162 9.26 -21.80 -15.33
CA CYS A 162 10.41 -21.11 -14.76
C CYS A 162 10.19 -19.59 -14.73
N VAL A 163 10.93 -18.91 -13.86
CA VAL A 163 10.97 -17.47 -13.81
C VAL A 163 11.77 -16.93 -14.99
N VAL A 164 11.26 -15.89 -15.65
CA VAL A 164 11.97 -15.18 -16.73
C VAL A 164 12.08 -13.70 -16.39
N GLU A 165 13.24 -13.12 -16.66
CA GLU A 165 13.48 -11.70 -16.42
C GLU A 165 12.96 -10.86 -17.59
N TYR A 166 12.29 -9.76 -17.27
CA TYR A 166 11.87 -8.73 -18.23
C TYR A 166 12.33 -7.36 -17.78
N LYS A 167 13.25 -6.76 -18.53
CA LYS A 167 13.70 -5.39 -18.30
C LYS A 167 12.80 -4.41 -19.05
N ARG A 168 12.16 -3.48 -18.32
CA ARG A 168 11.34 -2.42 -18.88
C ARG A 168 12.20 -1.31 -19.49
N GLU A 169 11.61 -0.46 -20.34
CA GLU A 169 12.27 0.69 -20.95
C GLU A 169 12.78 1.69 -19.91
N ASN A 170 12.09 1.85 -18.79
CA ASN A 170 12.51 2.69 -17.67
C ASN A 170 13.61 2.08 -16.79
N GLY A 171 14.18 0.94 -17.19
CA GLY A 171 15.24 0.25 -16.47
C GLY A 171 14.78 -0.67 -15.32
N SER A 172 13.49 -0.64 -14.92
CA SER A 172 12.99 -1.54 -13.89
C SER A 172 12.89 -2.98 -14.38
N ILE A 173 13.11 -3.93 -13.47
CA ILE A 173 13.11 -5.37 -13.78
C ILE A 173 11.82 -5.98 -13.20
N MET A 174 11.22 -6.88 -13.98
CA MET A 174 10.11 -7.76 -13.56
C MET A 174 10.57 -9.22 -13.70
N TYR A 175 9.98 -10.08 -12.92
CA TYR A 175 10.21 -11.52 -12.95
C TYR A 175 8.91 -12.27 -13.15
#